data_2db31e077fc37f938c55f98e165b5948
#
_entry.id   2db31e077fc37f938c55f98e165b5948
#
_cell.length_a   1.000
_cell.length_b   1.000
_cell.length_c   1.000
_cell.angle_alpha   90.00
_cell.angle_beta   90.00
_cell.angle_gamma   90.00
#
_symmetry.space_group_name_H-M   'P 1'
#
loop_
_entity.id
_entity.type
_entity.pdbx_description
1 polymer ?
#
loop_
_entity_poly.entity_id
_entity_poly.type
_entity_poly.pdbx_seq_one_letter_code
_entity_poly.pdbx_strand_id
1 'polypeptide(L)'
;MSTTKLDKSLKKELAALAEDGRSKSEERVIQGYIPPSGTKGPRYKLLGSDNEFMRLNSNSYLSLSNHPKLIAAADEATHKFGVGPGAVRFIDGTFVHHRDL
;
A
#
# COMPACT_ATOMS: atom_id res chain seq x y z
N MET A 1 26.31 -1.60 -23.96
CA MET A 1 26.32 -3.08 -23.74
C MET A 1 24.92 -3.61 -24.03
N SER A 2 24.82 -4.63 -24.85
CA SER A 2 23.52 -5.21 -25.22
C SER A 2 23.02 -6.10 -24.09
N THR A 3 21.88 -5.73 -23.45
CA THR A 3 21.17 -6.53 -22.42
C THR A 3 20.38 -7.69 -23.01
N THR A 4 20.41 -7.89 -24.32
CA THR A 4 19.57 -8.82 -25.10
C THR A 4 19.62 -10.28 -24.60
N LYS A 5 20.78 -10.75 -24.14
CA LYS A 5 20.91 -12.11 -23.56
C LYS A 5 20.24 -12.24 -22.21
N LEU A 6 20.41 -11.25 -21.33
CA LEU A 6 19.78 -11.19 -20.02
C LEU A 6 18.26 -11.07 -20.16
N ASP A 7 17.79 -10.14 -21.01
CA ASP A 7 16.36 -9.94 -21.28
C ASP A 7 15.68 -11.21 -21.79
N LYS A 8 16.37 -11.96 -22.66
CA LYS A 8 15.85 -13.24 -23.19
C LYS A 8 15.77 -14.32 -22.10
N SER A 9 16.77 -14.39 -21.20
CA SER A 9 16.76 -15.33 -20.08
C SER A 9 15.64 -15.00 -19.09
N LEU A 10 15.52 -13.73 -18.69
CA LEU A 10 14.48 -13.27 -17.76
C LEU A 10 13.07 -13.50 -18.32
N LYS A 11 12.83 -13.22 -19.60
CA LYS A 11 11.55 -13.50 -20.24
C LYS A 11 11.18 -14.98 -20.20
N LYS A 12 12.17 -15.87 -20.42
CA LYS A 12 11.96 -17.32 -20.34
C LYS A 12 11.61 -17.76 -18.91
N GLU A 13 12.28 -17.24 -17.90
CA GLU A 13 12.01 -17.55 -16.50
C GLU A 13 10.64 -17.04 -16.06
N LEU A 14 10.26 -15.82 -16.47
CA LEU A 14 8.94 -15.26 -16.19
C LEU A 14 7.81 -16.07 -16.84
N ALA A 15 8.02 -16.56 -18.08
CA ALA A 15 7.05 -17.43 -18.75
C ALA A 15 6.88 -18.77 -17.99
N ALA A 16 7.98 -19.38 -17.55
CA ALA A 16 7.93 -20.62 -16.77
C ALA A 16 7.22 -20.43 -15.42
N LEU A 17 7.44 -19.29 -14.73
CA LEU A 17 6.73 -18.96 -13.50
C LEU A 17 5.22 -18.76 -13.73
N ALA A 18 4.84 -18.20 -14.89
CA ALA A 18 3.43 -18.03 -15.25
C ALA A 18 2.76 -19.39 -15.52
N GLU A 19 3.42 -20.28 -16.24
CA GLU A 19 2.94 -21.66 -16.50
C GLU A 19 2.77 -22.46 -15.22
N ASP A 20 3.67 -22.28 -14.24
CA ASP A 20 3.60 -22.91 -12.91
C ASP A 20 2.56 -22.28 -11.97
N GLY A 21 1.84 -21.24 -12.40
CA GLY A 21 0.90 -20.49 -11.55
C GLY A 21 1.55 -19.70 -10.40
N ARG A 22 2.88 -19.48 -10.46
CA ARG A 22 3.65 -18.75 -9.44
C ARG A 22 3.93 -17.30 -9.83
N SER A 23 3.45 -16.87 -10.98
CA SER A 23 3.57 -15.49 -11.43
C SER A 23 2.78 -14.55 -10.53
N LYS A 24 3.37 -13.39 -10.21
CA LYS A 24 2.70 -12.27 -9.53
C LYS A 24 2.23 -11.20 -10.52
N SER A 25 2.15 -11.52 -11.81
CA SER A 25 1.81 -10.56 -12.87
C SER A 25 0.38 -10.03 -12.81
N GLU A 26 -0.52 -10.72 -12.09
CA GLU A 26 -1.92 -10.32 -11.92
C GLU A 26 -2.16 -9.72 -10.53
N GLU A 27 -1.57 -8.56 -10.27
CA GLU A 27 -1.84 -7.83 -9.04
C GLU A 27 -3.26 -7.25 -9.06
N ARG A 28 -3.99 -7.43 -7.95
CA ARG A 28 -5.29 -6.79 -7.76
C ARG A 28 -5.09 -5.35 -7.32
N VAL A 29 -5.46 -4.42 -8.17
CA VAL A 29 -5.32 -2.98 -7.92
C VAL A 29 -6.54 -2.45 -7.18
N ILE A 30 -6.37 -1.95 -5.97
CA ILE A 30 -7.44 -1.31 -5.20
C ILE A 30 -7.62 0.11 -5.75
N GLN A 31 -8.84 0.39 -6.23
CA GLN A 31 -9.21 1.68 -6.79
C GLN A 31 -9.94 2.59 -5.79
N GLY A 32 -10.63 2.00 -4.81
CA GLY A 32 -11.44 2.80 -3.90
C GLY A 32 -11.67 2.13 -2.55
N TYR A 33 -11.96 2.96 -1.57
CA TYR A 33 -12.35 2.59 -0.21
C TYR A 33 -13.76 3.12 0.09
N ILE A 34 -14.58 2.27 0.69
CA ILE A 34 -15.94 2.60 1.13
C ILE A 34 -15.95 2.43 2.65
N PRO A 35 -16.20 3.51 3.41
CA PRO A 35 -16.23 3.45 4.87
C PRO A 35 -17.36 2.55 5.38
N PRO A 36 -17.24 2.03 6.61
CA PRO A 36 -18.30 1.27 7.24
C PRO A 36 -19.56 2.12 7.43
N SER A 37 -20.72 1.50 7.30
CA SER A 37 -22.02 2.15 7.50
C SER A 37 -23.04 1.18 8.11
N GLY A 38 -23.67 1.58 9.21
CA GLY A 38 -24.59 0.72 9.94
C GLY A 38 -23.91 -0.57 10.40
N THR A 39 -24.46 -1.72 10.04
CA THR A 39 -23.91 -3.04 10.33
C THR A 39 -22.90 -3.52 9.28
N LYS A 40 -22.72 -2.76 8.18
CA LYS A 40 -21.81 -3.11 7.07
C LYS A 40 -20.40 -2.60 7.39
N GLY A 41 -19.45 -3.50 7.53
CA GLY A 41 -18.04 -3.16 7.67
C GLY A 41 -17.46 -2.53 6.38
N PRO A 42 -16.20 -2.06 6.40
CA PRO A 42 -15.57 -1.39 5.28
C PRO A 42 -15.51 -2.29 4.03
N ARG A 43 -15.56 -1.67 2.86
CA ARG A 43 -15.44 -2.34 1.56
C ARG A 43 -14.41 -1.63 0.69
N TYR A 44 -13.93 -2.35 -0.30
CA TYR A 44 -12.98 -1.87 -1.29
C TYR A 44 -13.48 -2.15 -2.69
N LYS A 45 -13.06 -1.35 -3.66
CA LYS A 45 -13.27 -1.57 -5.07
C LYS A 45 -11.97 -1.91 -5.76
N LEU A 46 -12.01 -2.86 -6.70
CA LEU A 46 -10.88 -3.19 -7.57
C LEU A 46 -11.00 -2.42 -8.89
N LEU A 47 -9.86 -2.05 -9.44
CA LEU A 47 -9.79 -1.51 -10.79
C LEU A 47 -10.36 -2.53 -11.78
N GLY A 48 -11.27 -2.07 -12.66
CA GLY A 48 -11.93 -2.91 -13.66
C GLY A 48 -13.04 -3.81 -13.11
N SER A 49 -13.52 -3.58 -11.88
CA SER A 49 -14.64 -4.33 -11.28
C SER A 49 -15.61 -3.40 -10.55
N ASP A 50 -16.90 -3.62 -10.76
CA ASP A 50 -17.96 -2.90 -10.03
C ASP A 50 -18.29 -3.53 -8.68
N ASN A 51 -17.75 -4.72 -8.39
CA ASN A 51 -18.00 -5.44 -7.15
C ASN A 51 -17.26 -4.82 -5.97
N GLU A 52 -17.96 -4.75 -4.84
CA GLU A 52 -17.37 -4.43 -3.55
C GLU A 52 -16.88 -5.70 -2.85
N PHE A 53 -15.70 -5.65 -2.25
CA PHE A 53 -15.14 -6.78 -1.53
C PHE A 53 -14.63 -6.41 -0.13
N MET A 54 -14.58 -7.40 0.73
CA MET A 54 -13.99 -7.28 2.07
C MET A 54 -12.51 -7.70 2.00
N ARG A 55 -11.63 -6.83 2.48
CA ARG A 55 -10.19 -7.10 2.48
C ARG A 55 -9.80 -7.81 3.78
N LEU A 56 -9.58 -9.14 3.72
CA LEU A 56 -9.21 -9.95 4.88
C LEU A 56 -7.68 -10.20 4.98
N ASN A 57 -6.93 -9.88 3.94
CA ASN A 57 -5.48 -10.09 3.84
C ASN A 57 -4.67 -8.83 4.16
N SER A 58 -5.22 -7.94 4.96
CA SER A 58 -4.57 -6.68 5.36
C SER A 58 -3.72 -6.89 6.62
N ASN A 59 -2.59 -6.21 6.71
CA ASN A 59 -1.78 -6.11 7.93
C ASN A 59 -2.27 -5.00 8.88
N SER A 60 -3.45 -4.46 8.66
CA SER A 60 -4.09 -3.46 9.54
C SER A 60 -4.76 -4.17 10.73
N TYR A 61 -3.96 -4.71 11.64
CA TYR A 61 -4.40 -5.58 12.73
C TYR A 61 -5.46 -4.97 13.65
N LEU A 62 -5.40 -3.66 13.88
CA LEU A 62 -6.38 -2.92 14.68
C LEU A 62 -7.43 -2.20 13.83
N SER A 63 -7.44 -2.39 12.51
CA SER A 63 -8.33 -1.72 11.56
C SER A 63 -8.30 -0.18 11.65
N LEU A 64 -7.21 0.40 12.09
CA LEU A 64 -7.05 1.83 12.32
C LEU A 64 -6.61 2.63 11.08
N SER A 65 -6.19 1.97 10.01
CA SER A 65 -5.62 2.63 8.81
C SER A 65 -6.53 3.71 8.20
N ASN A 66 -7.84 3.56 8.36
CA ASN A 66 -8.83 4.50 7.84
C ASN A 66 -9.63 5.17 8.97
N HIS A 67 -9.11 5.18 10.19
CA HIS A 67 -9.79 5.82 11.31
C HIS A 67 -9.74 7.35 11.16
N PRO A 68 -10.88 8.08 11.24
CA PRO A 68 -10.92 9.51 10.94
C PRO A 68 -9.96 10.35 11.77
N LYS A 69 -9.79 10.04 13.05
CA LYS A 69 -8.84 10.75 13.92
C LYS A 69 -7.38 10.55 13.51
N LEU A 70 -7.03 9.36 13.02
CA LEU A 70 -5.65 9.09 12.55
C LEU A 70 -5.38 9.79 11.22
N ILE A 71 -6.37 9.80 10.32
CA ILE A 71 -6.26 10.54 9.06
C ILE A 71 -6.08 12.04 9.34
N ALA A 72 -6.91 12.62 10.22
CA ALA A 72 -6.82 14.02 10.59
C ALA A 72 -5.45 14.36 11.22
N ALA A 73 -4.95 13.54 12.13
CA ALA A 73 -3.64 13.75 12.76
C ALA A 73 -2.49 13.64 11.75
N ALA A 74 -2.57 12.69 10.82
CA ALA A 74 -1.56 12.55 9.75
C ALA A 74 -1.59 13.72 8.78
N ASP A 75 -2.79 14.22 8.43
CA ASP A 75 -2.97 15.38 7.57
C ASP A 75 -2.40 16.65 8.22
N GLU A 76 -2.72 16.90 9.49
CA GLU A 76 -2.15 18.01 10.26
C GLU A 76 -0.62 17.94 10.33
N ALA A 77 -0.06 16.75 10.63
CA ALA A 77 1.38 16.55 10.68
C ALA A 77 2.03 16.78 9.31
N THR A 78 1.39 16.36 8.24
CA THR A 78 1.87 16.54 6.86
C THR A 78 1.90 18.02 6.49
N HIS A 79 0.88 18.79 6.84
CA HIS A 79 0.85 20.23 6.61
C HIS A 79 1.92 20.98 7.42
N LYS A 80 2.19 20.53 8.64
CA LYS A 80 3.15 21.17 9.54
C LYS A 80 4.61 20.82 9.24
N PHE A 81 4.90 19.58 8.86
CA PHE A 81 6.26 19.04 8.77
C PHE A 81 6.63 18.53 7.37
N GLY A 82 5.69 18.49 6.43
CA GLY A 82 5.89 17.86 5.11
C GLY A 82 5.62 16.35 5.12
N VAL A 83 5.81 15.72 3.96
CA VAL A 83 5.49 14.28 3.74
C VAL A 83 6.51 13.30 4.33
N GLY A 84 7.53 13.79 4.98
CA GLY A 84 8.53 12.92 5.64
C GLY A 84 9.67 13.73 6.24
N PRO A 85 10.49 13.12 7.12
CA PRO A 85 11.54 13.82 7.85
C PRO A 85 12.71 14.29 6.97
N GLY A 86 12.84 13.77 5.75
CA GLY A 86 13.90 14.15 4.82
C GLY A 86 15.32 13.75 5.23
N ALA A 87 15.48 13.15 6.42
CA ALA A 87 16.76 12.73 6.98
C ALA A 87 16.57 11.50 7.88
N VAL A 88 17.68 10.82 8.19
CA VAL A 88 17.67 9.73 9.18
C VAL A 88 17.51 10.28 10.59
N ARG A 89 17.02 9.46 11.51
CA ARG A 89 16.64 9.87 12.88
C ARG A 89 17.75 10.62 13.65
N PHE A 90 18.98 10.19 13.56
CA PHE A 90 20.10 10.78 14.28
C PHE A 90 20.81 11.95 13.55
N ILE A 91 20.39 12.26 12.30
CA ILE A 91 20.85 13.43 11.54
C ILE A 91 19.63 14.29 11.20
N ASP A 92 19.12 15.01 12.20
CA ASP A 92 18.00 15.96 12.09
C ASP A 92 16.66 15.39 11.55
N GLY A 93 16.51 14.06 11.50
CA GLY A 93 15.28 13.38 11.09
C GLY A 93 14.36 13.00 12.25
N THR A 94 14.58 13.51 13.46
CA THR A 94 13.74 13.26 14.63
C THR A 94 12.84 14.46 14.91
N PHE A 95 11.56 14.28 14.70
CA PHE A 95 10.53 15.28 14.99
C PHE A 95 9.87 15.03 16.34
N VAL A 96 9.12 16.02 16.83
CA VAL A 96 8.41 15.93 18.12
C VAL A 96 7.54 14.67 18.22
N HIS A 97 6.84 14.30 17.17
CA HIS A 97 6.01 13.08 17.13
C HIS A 97 6.78 11.78 17.31
N HIS A 98 8.05 11.74 16.90
CA HIS A 98 8.90 10.58 17.13
C HIS A 98 9.36 10.45 18.58
N ARG A 99 9.49 11.58 19.26
CA ARG A 99 9.91 11.62 20.67
C ARG A 99 8.75 11.30 21.61
N ASP A 100 7.56 11.76 21.27
CA ASP A 100 6.37 11.69 22.14
C ASP A 100 5.65 10.33 22.06
N LEU A 101 6.06 9.44 21.14
CA LEU A 101 5.61 8.06 20.99
C LEU A 101 6.40 7.16 21.95
#